data_218952bfc1c4f90055c6c8d733fa0c23
#
_entry.id   218952bfc1c4f90055c6c8d733fa0c23
#
_cell.length_a   1.000
_cell.length_b   1.000
_cell.length_c   1.000
_cell.angle_alpha   90.00
_cell.angle_beta   90.00
_cell.angle_gamma   90.00
#
_symmetry.space_group_name_H-M   'P 1'
#
loop_
_entity.id
_entity.type
_entity.pdbx_description
1 polymer ?
#
loop_
_entity_poly.entity_id
_entity_poly.type
_entity_poly.pdbx_seq_one_letter_code
_entity_poly.pdbx_strand_id
1 'polypeptide(L)'
;KITNTDDLALGHFGSIGYLLSALVGKIIGKGSPSIEEIKVPKSLNFLRDSSVAISLTMMILFLVLVLVAGKSFVEETLSAGQNFIIFAIIQSLTFAAGVYIILAGVRMVIAEIVPAFKGIADKLVKDAKPALDCPTVFPFAPNAVIVGFLASFVAGLVSMFLCPLFGLSVIVPGLVPHFFCGATAGVYG
;
A
#
# COMPACT_ATOMS: atom_id res chain seq x y z
N LYS A 1 -0.35 14.80 -12.75
CA LYS A 1 0.42 14.97 -11.49
C LYS A 1 -0.42 14.48 -10.34
N ILE A 2 0.06 13.51 -9.56
CA ILE A 2 -0.69 12.90 -8.44
C ILE A 2 -0.76 13.87 -7.26
N THR A 3 0.32 14.58 -6.97
CA THR A 3 0.41 15.48 -5.80
C THR A 3 0.00 16.91 -6.11
N ASN A 4 -0.30 17.25 -7.37
CA ASN A 4 -0.55 18.60 -7.86
C ASN A 4 0.55 19.64 -7.53
N THR A 5 1.72 19.18 -7.11
CA THR A 5 2.90 20.01 -6.83
C THR A 5 4.13 19.45 -7.52
N ASP A 6 5.11 20.31 -7.78
CA ASP A 6 6.44 19.97 -8.28
C ASP A 6 7.51 20.05 -7.19
N ASP A 7 7.11 20.28 -5.93
CA ASP A 7 8.04 20.56 -4.82
C ASP A 7 8.69 19.29 -4.26
N LEU A 8 8.24 18.10 -4.68
CA LEU A 8 8.75 16.81 -4.22
C LEU A 8 8.84 15.80 -5.36
N ALA A 9 9.70 14.82 -5.20
CA ALA A 9 9.87 13.70 -6.11
C ALA A 9 9.74 12.37 -5.34
N LEU A 10 9.36 11.29 -6.04
CA LEU A 10 9.39 9.95 -5.48
C LEU A 10 10.76 9.32 -5.72
N GLY A 11 11.45 8.94 -4.65
CA GLY A 11 12.73 8.22 -4.69
C GLY A 11 12.57 6.83 -4.09
N HIS A 12 12.32 5.82 -4.94
CA HIS A 12 12.12 4.45 -4.50
C HIS A 12 12.65 3.43 -5.51
N PHE A 13 13.20 2.29 -5.03
CA PHE A 13 13.70 1.22 -5.91
C PHE A 13 12.60 0.62 -6.80
N GLY A 14 11.33 0.67 -6.38
CA GLY A 14 10.15 0.22 -7.12
C GLY A 14 9.72 1.15 -8.26
N SER A 15 10.41 2.25 -8.51
CA SER A 15 10.00 3.29 -9.49
C SER A 15 9.78 2.75 -10.91
N ILE A 16 10.52 1.71 -11.32
CA ILE A 16 10.32 1.04 -12.62
C ILE A 16 8.94 0.38 -12.66
N GLY A 17 8.54 -0.32 -11.59
CA GLY A 17 7.21 -0.92 -11.47
C GLY A 17 6.10 0.11 -11.49
N TYR A 18 6.30 1.26 -10.83
CA TYR A 18 5.33 2.36 -10.83
C TYR A 18 5.18 2.99 -12.20
N LEU A 19 6.28 3.14 -12.94
CA LEU A 19 6.25 3.60 -14.33
C LEU A 19 5.50 2.62 -15.23
N LEU A 20 5.74 1.32 -15.08
CA LEU A 20 5.01 0.28 -15.83
C LEU A 20 3.52 0.33 -15.49
N SER A 21 3.14 0.44 -14.22
CA SER A 21 1.74 0.60 -13.82
C SER A 21 1.11 1.83 -14.47
N ALA A 22 1.78 2.97 -14.42
CA ALA A 22 1.32 4.20 -15.08
C ALA A 22 1.16 4.07 -16.60
N LEU A 23 2.08 3.36 -17.27
CA LEU A 23 1.99 3.09 -18.71
C LEU A 23 0.81 2.18 -19.04
N VAL A 24 0.60 1.11 -18.26
CA VAL A 24 -0.53 0.20 -18.41
C VAL A 24 -1.84 0.95 -18.18
N GLY A 25 -1.94 1.71 -17.10
CA GLY A 25 -3.12 2.55 -16.81
C GLY A 25 -3.41 3.54 -17.93
N LYS A 26 -2.38 4.19 -18.48
CA LYS A 26 -2.53 5.11 -19.61
C LYS A 26 -3.04 4.42 -20.89
N ILE A 27 -2.70 3.16 -21.12
CA ILE A 27 -3.08 2.41 -22.33
C ILE A 27 -4.46 1.78 -22.16
N ILE A 28 -4.68 1.05 -21.06
CA ILE A 28 -5.89 0.25 -20.82
C ILE A 28 -6.98 1.09 -20.13
N GLY A 29 -6.60 1.98 -19.21
CA GLY A 29 -7.51 2.83 -18.44
C GLY A 29 -8.08 4.03 -19.20
N LYS A 30 -7.83 4.14 -20.49
CA LYS A 30 -8.28 5.27 -21.30
C LYS A 30 -9.81 5.35 -21.33
N GLY A 31 -10.36 6.41 -20.74
CA GLY A 31 -11.81 6.62 -20.64
C GLY A 31 -12.48 5.91 -19.45
N SER A 32 -11.74 5.21 -18.62
CA SER A 32 -12.26 4.66 -17.36
C SER A 32 -12.36 5.77 -16.29
N PRO A 33 -13.42 5.77 -15.45
CA PRO A 33 -13.49 6.65 -14.30
C PRO A 33 -12.40 6.29 -13.28
N SER A 34 -11.92 7.28 -12.53
CA SER A 34 -10.99 7.02 -11.42
C SER A 34 -11.66 6.19 -10.33
N ILE A 35 -10.92 5.26 -9.74
CA ILE A 35 -11.40 4.49 -8.59
C ILE A 35 -11.74 5.40 -7.39
N GLU A 36 -11.16 6.59 -7.31
CA GLU A 36 -11.46 7.60 -6.29
C GLU A 36 -12.83 8.25 -6.50
N GLU A 37 -13.41 8.17 -7.72
CA GLU A 37 -14.74 8.70 -8.06
C GLU A 37 -15.88 7.74 -7.69
N ILE A 38 -15.58 6.55 -7.19
CA ILE A 38 -16.60 5.58 -6.78
C ILE A 38 -17.51 6.22 -5.72
N LYS A 39 -18.78 6.33 -6.06
CA LYS A 39 -19.81 6.86 -5.16
C LYS A 39 -20.17 5.82 -4.12
N VAL A 40 -19.57 5.93 -2.95
CA VAL A 40 -19.89 5.08 -1.82
C VAL A 40 -21.23 5.54 -1.21
N PRO A 41 -22.19 4.63 -0.95
CA PRO A 41 -23.43 4.96 -0.26
C PRO A 41 -23.16 5.65 1.09
N LYS A 42 -24.07 6.54 1.52
CA LYS A 42 -23.90 7.31 2.77
C LYS A 42 -23.67 6.43 4.01
N SER A 43 -24.25 5.25 4.04
CA SER A 43 -24.06 4.25 5.10
C SER A 43 -22.62 3.71 5.18
N LEU A 44 -21.86 3.80 4.11
CA LEU A 44 -20.47 3.32 4.01
C LEU A 44 -19.46 4.48 3.98
N ASN A 45 -19.88 5.70 4.31
CA ASN A 45 -18.96 6.85 4.32
C ASN A 45 -17.76 6.67 5.26
N PHE A 46 -17.89 5.86 6.30
CA PHE A 46 -16.79 5.54 7.20
C PHE A 46 -15.64 4.81 6.48
N LEU A 47 -15.88 4.14 5.35
CA LEU A 47 -14.85 3.52 4.52
C LEU A 47 -14.00 4.53 3.74
N ARG A 48 -14.40 5.80 3.70
CA ARG A 48 -13.58 6.88 3.13
C ARG A 48 -12.41 7.28 4.03
N ASP A 49 -12.48 6.95 5.31
CA ASP A 49 -11.32 7.06 6.18
C ASP A 49 -10.35 5.93 5.83
N SER A 50 -9.15 6.28 5.39
CA SER A 50 -8.14 5.31 4.95
C SER A 50 -7.75 4.36 6.08
N SER A 51 -7.73 4.81 7.34
CA SER A 51 -7.38 3.95 8.48
C SER A 51 -8.47 2.89 8.71
N VAL A 52 -9.73 3.27 8.60
CA VAL A 52 -10.87 2.34 8.73
C VAL A 52 -10.89 1.35 7.56
N ALA A 53 -10.70 1.85 6.33
CA ALA A 53 -10.68 1.00 5.13
C ALA A 53 -9.54 -0.02 5.19
N ILE A 54 -8.34 0.40 5.58
CA ILE A 54 -7.18 -0.49 5.77
C ILE A 54 -7.46 -1.52 6.86
N SER A 55 -7.99 -1.08 8.01
CA SER A 55 -8.31 -1.98 9.12
C SER A 55 -9.30 -3.07 8.71
N LEU A 56 -10.37 -2.70 8.03
CA LEU A 56 -11.40 -3.64 7.58
C LEU A 56 -10.88 -4.59 6.51
N THR A 57 -10.14 -4.06 5.53
CA THR A 57 -9.52 -4.88 4.48
C THR A 57 -8.55 -5.89 5.06
N MET A 58 -7.71 -5.47 6.01
CA MET A 58 -6.79 -6.36 6.70
C MET A 58 -7.49 -7.37 7.59
N MET A 59 -8.59 -6.99 8.25
CA MET A 59 -9.38 -7.92 9.04
C MET A 59 -9.93 -9.05 8.18
N ILE A 60 -10.51 -8.73 7.03
CA ILE A 60 -11.02 -9.73 6.08
C ILE A 60 -9.87 -10.62 5.59
N LEU A 61 -8.74 -10.01 5.19
CA LEU A 61 -7.60 -10.75 4.70
C LEU A 61 -7.03 -11.71 5.75
N PHE A 62 -6.78 -11.25 6.98
CA PHE A 62 -6.25 -12.11 8.04
C PHE A 62 -7.24 -13.20 8.43
N LEU A 63 -8.55 -12.92 8.47
CA LEU A 63 -9.56 -13.95 8.72
C LEU A 63 -9.54 -15.03 7.64
N VAL A 64 -9.45 -14.66 6.36
CA VAL A 64 -9.33 -15.62 5.26
C VAL A 64 -8.04 -16.44 5.40
N LEU A 65 -6.92 -15.80 5.70
CA LEU A 65 -5.63 -16.49 5.84
C LEU A 65 -5.64 -17.51 7.00
N VAL A 66 -6.18 -17.16 8.17
CA VAL A 66 -6.22 -18.10 9.31
C VAL A 66 -7.23 -19.24 9.09
N LEU A 67 -8.33 -18.99 8.37
CA LEU A 67 -9.27 -20.03 7.98
C LEU A 67 -8.63 -21.03 7.00
N VAL A 68 -7.87 -20.54 6.03
CA VAL A 68 -7.14 -21.40 5.07
C VAL A 68 -6.00 -22.16 5.75
N ALA A 69 -5.26 -21.52 6.67
CA ALA A 69 -4.19 -22.16 7.43
C ALA A 69 -4.69 -23.25 8.39
N GLY A 70 -5.90 -23.12 8.84
CA GLY A 70 -6.54 -24.06 9.76
C GLY A 70 -6.32 -23.74 11.25
N LYS A 71 -7.35 -24.00 12.04
CA LYS A 71 -7.38 -23.67 13.47
C LYS A 71 -6.17 -24.23 14.24
N SER A 72 -5.94 -25.55 14.15
CA SER A 72 -4.87 -26.21 14.93
C SER A 72 -3.51 -25.62 14.62
N PHE A 73 -3.19 -25.42 13.34
CA PHE A 73 -1.92 -24.83 12.93
C PHE A 73 -1.73 -23.43 13.52
N VAL A 74 -2.76 -22.57 13.42
CA VAL A 74 -2.68 -21.20 13.94
C VAL A 74 -2.53 -21.18 15.45
N GLU A 75 -3.37 -21.94 16.18
CA GLU A 75 -3.38 -21.92 17.64
C GLU A 75 -2.11 -22.53 18.24
N GLU A 76 -1.57 -23.60 17.64
CA GLU A 76 -0.39 -24.29 18.15
C GLU A 76 0.94 -23.63 17.73
N THR A 77 0.99 -23.07 16.51
CA THR A 77 2.25 -22.60 15.92
C THR A 77 2.42 -21.09 15.93
N LEU A 78 1.33 -20.34 15.72
CA LEU A 78 1.42 -18.89 15.48
C LEU A 78 0.94 -18.05 16.65
N SER A 79 -0.13 -18.49 17.35
CA SER A 79 -0.81 -17.68 18.34
C SER A 79 -0.51 -18.05 19.80
N ALA A 80 0.39 -19.01 20.02
CA ALA A 80 0.73 -19.54 21.37
C ALA A 80 -0.51 -19.97 22.18
N GLY A 81 -1.47 -20.63 21.54
CA GLY A 81 -2.70 -21.10 22.16
C GLY A 81 -3.85 -20.11 22.17
N GLN A 82 -3.67 -18.91 21.63
CA GLN A 82 -4.77 -17.96 21.49
C GLN A 82 -5.74 -18.41 20.40
N ASN A 83 -7.05 -18.15 20.60
CA ASN A 83 -8.06 -18.43 19.61
C ASN A 83 -7.73 -17.81 18.25
N PHE A 84 -7.76 -18.60 17.17
CA PHE A 84 -7.33 -18.21 15.85
C PHE A 84 -8.08 -17.01 15.26
N ILE A 85 -9.37 -16.82 15.58
CA ILE A 85 -10.17 -15.66 15.14
C ILE A 85 -9.71 -14.41 15.88
N ILE A 86 -9.53 -14.50 17.21
CA ILE A 86 -9.04 -13.37 18.03
C ILE A 86 -7.64 -12.98 17.58
N PHE A 87 -6.78 -13.96 17.30
CA PHE A 87 -5.44 -13.72 16.72
C PHE A 87 -5.53 -12.94 15.41
N ALA A 88 -6.37 -13.35 14.45
CA ALA A 88 -6.56 -12.65 13.18
C ALA A 88 -7.00 -11.19 13.38
N ILE A 89 -7.95 -10.94 14.27
CA ILE A 89 -8.45 -9.60 14.59
C ILE A 89 -7.32 -8.73 15.17
N ILE A 90 -6.57 -9.25 16.14
CA ILE A 90 -5.46 -8.52 16.77
C ILE A 90 -4.37 -8.21 15.74
N GLN A 91 -3.98 -9.18 14.89
CA GLN A 91 -2.96 -8.97 13.87
C GLN A 91 -3.40 -7.92 12.83
N SER A 92 -4.65 -7.96 12.41
CA SER A 92 -5.18 -6.98 11.46
C SER A 92 -5.20 -5.56 12.03
N LEU A 93 -5.62 -5.39 13.27
CA LEU A 93 -5.62 -4.10 13.94
C LEU A 93 -4.20 -3.59 14.21
N THR A 94 -3.29 -4.49 14.59
CA THR A 94 -1.87 -4.14 14.78
C THR A 94 -1.24 -3.66 13.48
N PHE A 95 -1.52 -4.35 12.36
CA PHE A 95 -1.06 -3.90 11.05
C PHE A 95 -1.62 -2.53 10.69
N ALA A 96 -2.92 -2.33 10.84
CA ALA A 96 -3.57 -1.06 10.55
C ALA A 96 -3.04 0.10 11.41
N ALA A 97 -2.81 -0.15 12.71
CA ALA A 97 -2.19 0.81 13.61
C ALA A 97 -0.76 1.17 13.17
N GLY A 98 0.04 0.17 12.78
CA GLY A 98 1.39 0.38 12.25
C GLY A 98 1.37 1.25 10.99
N VAL A 99 0.48 0.97 10.04
CA VAL A 99 0.31 1.79 8.82
C VAL A 99 -0.11 3.22 9.18
N TYR A 100 -1.06 3.39 10.10
CA TYR A 100 -1.49 4.71 10.55
C TYR A 100 -0.33 5.52 11.13
N ILE A 101 0.49 4.91 12.00
CA ILE A 101 1.68 5.55 12.60
C ILE A 101 2.67 5.96 11.50
N ILE A 102 2.93 5.08 10.53
CA ILE A 102 3.83 5.38 9.40
C ILE A 102 3.29 6.56 8.60
N LEU A 103 2.00 6.57 8.24
CA LEU A 103 1.40 7.66 7.47
C LEU A 103 1.41 8.98 8.24
N ALA A 104 1.17 8.95 9.55
CA ALA A 104 1.28 10.13 10.40
C ALA A 104 2.73 10.63 10.45
N GLY A 105 3.70 9.74 10.65
CA GLY A 105 5.12 10.06 10.64
C GLY A 105 5.59 10.66 9.32
N VAL A 106 5.17 10.07 8.19
CA VAL A 106 5.47 10.62 6.84
C VAL A 106 4.95 12.03 6.67
N ARG A 107 3.72 12.33 7.12
CA ARG A 107 3.17 13.71 7.05
C ARG A 107 4.01 14.70 7.87
N MET A 108 4.47 14.29 9.05
CA MET A 108 5.34 15.13 9.89
C MET A 108 6.69 15.38 9.23
N VAL A 109 7.32 14.33 8.68
CA VAL A 109 8.60 14.43 7.97
C VAL A 109 8.48 15.34 6.73
N ILE A 110 7.40 15.20 5.95
CA ILE A 110 7.16 16.06 4.78
C ILE A 110 7.04 17.52 5.20
N ALA A 111 6.33 17.80 6.29
CA ALA A 111 6.14 19.17 6.78
C ALA A 111 7.45 19.88 7.12
N GLU A 112 8.47 19.14 7.53
CA GLU A 112 9.80 19.67 7.88
C GLU A 112 10.79 19.61 6.69
N ILE A 113 10.80 18.50 5.95
CA ILE A 113 11.76 18.29 4.87
C ILE A 113 11.50 19.22 3.68
N VAL A 114 10.25 19.44 3.28
CA VAL A 114 9.95 20.27 2.10
C VAL A 114 10.43 21.72 2.28
N PRO A 115 10.17 22.40 3.41
CA PRO A 115 10.72 23.73 3.65
C PRO A 115 12.26 23.77 3.73
N ALA A 116 12.88 22.73 4.34
CA ALA A 116 14.32 22.64 4.43
C ALA A 116 14.97 22.52 3.05
N PHE A 117 14.45 21.66 2.17
CA PHE A 117 14.95 21.54 0.79
C PHE A 117 14.71 22.79 -0.04
N LYS A 118 13.60 23.50 0.20
CA LYS A 118 13.37 24.79 -0.42
C LYS A 118 14.47 25.79 -0.05
N GLY A 119 14.86 25.86 1.22
CA GLY A 119 15.98 26.67 1.69
C GLY A 119 17.34 26.27 1.07
N ILE A 120 17.54 24.96 0.81
CA ILE A 120 18.73 24.46 0.13
C ILE A 120 18.69 24.83 -1.36
N ALA A 121 17.54 24.68 -2.02
CA ALA A 121 17.35 25.05 -3.42
C ALA A 121 17.64 26.54 -3.66
N ASP A 122 17.16 27.39 -2.76
CA ASP A 122 17.35 28.84 -2.85
C ASP A 122 18.82 29.27 -2.68
N LYS A 123 19.63 28.51 -1.92
CA LYS A 123 20.97 28.94 -1.50
C LYS A 123 22.11 28.12 -2.07
N LEU A 124 21.93 26.84 -2.32
CA LEU A 124 23.04 25.92 -2.63
C LEU A 124 22.86 25.18 -3.96
N VAL A 125 21.70 24.61 -4.21
CA VAL A 125 21.45 23.77 -5.38
C VAL A 125 20.14 24.20 -6.02
N LYS A 126 20.22 24.97 -7.07
CA LYS A 126 19.06 25.49 -7.80
C LYS A 126 18.09 24.33 -8.16
N ASP A 127 16.81 24.55 -7.90
CA ASP A 127 15.72 23.62 -8.19
C ASP A 127 15.81 22.25 -7.49
N ALA A 128 16.54 22.17 -6.37
CA ALA A 128 16.61 20.94 -5.57
C ALA A 128 15.22 20.55 -5.05
N LYS A 129 14.87 19.24 -5.18
CA LYS A 129 13.60 18.68 -4.69
C LYS A 129 13.87 17.49 -3.78
N PRO A 130 13.12 17.35 -2.65
CA PRO A 130 13.27 16.18 -1.82
C PRO A 130 12.75 14.94 -2.56
N ALA A 131 13.53 13.85 -2.55
CA ALA A 131 13.11 12.56 -3.01
C ALA A 131 12.56 11.78 -1.82
N LEU A 132 11.25 11.54 -1.80
CA LEU A 132 10.52 10.92 -0.69
C LEU A 132 10.12 9.49 -1.03
N ASP A 133 9.81 8.71 0.00
CA ASP A 133 9.43 7.30 -0.13
C ASP A 133 7.94 7.15 -0.51
N CYS A 134 7.57 5.94 -0.92
CA CYS A 134 6.27 5.57 -1.47
C CYS A 134 5.04 6.00 -0.63
N PRO A 135 5.03 5.97 0.72
CA PRO A 135 3.86 6.39 1.49
C PRO A 135 3.44 7.85 1.28
N THR A 136 4.32 8.66 0.73
CA THR A 136 4.05 10.08 0.41
C THR A 136 2.85 10.27 -0.51
N VAL A 137 2.60 9.33 -1.42
CA VAL A 137 1.50 9.44 -2.39
C VAL A 137 0.19 8.82 -1.89
N PHE A 138 0.20 8.07 -0.81
CA PHE A 138 -0.99 7.36 -0.30
C PHE A 138 -2.16 8.28 0.07
N PRO A 139 -1.95 9.45 0.73
CA PRO A 139 -3.05 10.34 1.07
C PRO A 139 -3.80 10.92 -0.13
N PHE A 140 -3.19 10.89 -1.33
CA PHE A 140 -3.77 11.48 -2.53
C PHE A 140 -4.73 10.54 -3.27
N ALA A 141 -4.62 9.22 -3.03
CA ALA A 141 -5.46 8.21 -3.68
C ALA A 141 -5.68 6.99 -2.77
N PRO A 142 -6.44 7.12 -1.67
CA PRO A 142 -6.58 6.07 -0.66
C PRO A 142 -7.28 4.80 -1.18
N ASN A 143 -8.22 4.91 -2.11
CA ASN A 143 -8.86 3.74 -2.71
C ASN A 143 -7.88 2.97 -3.62
N ALA A 144 -7.10 3.69 -4.42
CA ALA A 144 -6.07 3.11 -5.27
C ALA A 144 -4.98 2.39 -4.45
N VAL A 145 -4.65 2.91 -3.26
CA VAL A 145 -3.74 2.24 -2.30
C VAL A 145 -4.24 0.85 -1.95
N ILE A 146 -5.51 0.71 -1.58
CA ILE A 146 -6.09 -0.58 -1.19
C ILE A 146 -6.15 -1.54 -2.37
N VAL A 147 -6.65 -1.07 -3.50
CA VAL A 147 -6.78 -1.90 -4.72
C VAL A 147 -5.41 -2.33 -5.24
N GLY A 148 -4.44 -1.42 -5.30
CA GLY A 148 -3.08 -1.72 -5.72
C GLY A 148 -2.39 -2.72 -4.81
N PHE A 149 -2.56 -2.58 -3.48
CA PHE A 149 -2.08 -3.57 -2.51
C PHE A 149 -2.69 -4.95 -2.77
N LEU A 150 -4.02 -5.05 -2.82
CA LEU A 150 -4.71 -6.33 -3.01
C LEU A 150 -4.33 -6.98 -4.34
N ALA A 151 -4.31 -6.23 -5.44
CA ALA A 151 -3.91 -6.72 -6.75
C ALA A 151 -2.45 -7.23 -6.74
N SER A 152 -1.53 -6.47 -6.14
CA SER A 152 -0.14 -6.88 -6.00
C SER A 152 0.01 -8.15 -5.16
N PHE A 153 -0.70 -8.24 -4.04
CA PHE A 153 -0.64 -9.41 -3.17
C PHE A 153 -1.17 -10.68 -3.84
N VAL A 154 -2.33 -10.57 -4.52
CA VAL A 154 -2.89 -11.67 -5.32
C VAL A 154 -1.93 -12.08 -6.45
N ALA A 155 -1.35 -11.12 -7.16
CA ALA A 155 -0.34 -11.40 -8.18
C ALA A 155 0.90 -12.09 -7.60
N GLY A 156 1.34 -11.70 -6.39
CA GLY A 156 2.41 -12.35 -5.64
C GLY A 156 2.09 -13.82 -5.31
N LEU A 157 0.87 -14.09 -4.83
CA LEU A 157 0.40 -15.45 -4.58
C LEU A 157 0.39 -16.30 -5.88
N VAL A 158 -0.15 -15.74 -6.96
CA VAL A 158 -0.15 -16.43 -8.27
C VAL A 158 1.28 -16.68 -8.73
N SER A 159 2.17 -15.71 -8.62
CA SER A 159 3.58 -15.84 -8.99
C SER A 159 4.30 -16.92 -8.19
N MET A 160 3.98 -17.08 -6.90
CA MET A 160 4.53 -18.13 -6.05
C MET A 160 4.29 -19.53 -6.64
N PHE A 161 3.13 -19.77 -7.24
CA PHE A 161 2.79 -21.04 -7.90
C PHE A 161 3.34 -21.13 -9.33
N LEU A 162 3.53 -20.01 -10.02
CA LEU A 162 4.04 -19.98 -11.38
C LEU A 162 5.58 -20.09 -11.44
N CYS A 163 6.31 -19.52 -10.49
CA CYS A 163 7.77 -19.52 -10.47
C CYS A 163 8.39 -20.91 -10.69
N PRO A 164 7.93 -21.98 -10.01
CA PRO A 164 8.47 -23.32 -10.23
C PRO A 164 8.32 -23.85 -11.65
N LEU A 165 7.22 -23.46 -12.35
CA LEU A 165 6.97 -23.89 -13.72
C LEU A 165 8.00 -23.33 -14.71
N PHE A 166 8.63 -22.20 -14.35
CA PHE A 166 9.69 -21.57 -15.13
C PHE A 166 11.09 -21.86 -14.57
N GLY A 167 11.23 -22.82 -13.64
CA GLY A 167 12.51 -23.14 -13.01
C GLY A 167 13.06 -22.03 -12.10
N LEU A 168 12.23 -21.12 -11.66
CA LEU A 168 12.58 -20.03 -10.76
C LEU A 168 12.36 -20.44 -9.29
N SER A 169 13.14 -19.84 -8.40
CA SER A 169 12.96 -20.04 -6.97
C SER A 169 11.60 -19.53 -6.50
N VAL A 170 10.98 -20.28 -5.58
CA VAL A 170 9.72 -19.85 -4.96
C VAL A 170 9.99 -18.68 -4.03
N ILE A 171 9.27 -17.60 -4.23
CA ILE A 171 9.28 -16.42 -3.35
C ILE A 171 7.93 -16.31 -2.70
N VAL A 172 7.89 -16.39 -1.36
CA VAL A 172 6.67 -16.22 -0.58
C VAL A 172 6.34 -14.71 -0.52
N PRO A 173 5.15 -14.30 -0.96
CA PRO A 173 4.78 -12.89 -0.96
C PRO A 173 4.64 -12.35 0.46
N GLY A 174 5.39 -11.32 0.81
CA GLY A 174 5.28 -10.63 2.09
C GLY A 174 4.21 -9.55 2.06
N LEU A 175 3.40 -9.44 3.11
CA LEU A 175 2.34 -8.43 3.21
C LEU A 175 2.90 -7.01 3.11
N VAL A 176 3.97 -6.72 3.84
CA VAL A 176 4.55 -5.36 3.92
C VAL A 176 5.10 -4.87 2.58
N PRO A 177 5.96 -5.64 1.85
CA PRO A 177 6.41 -5.23 0.53
C PRO A 177 5.26 -5.03 -0.46
N HIS A 178 4.28 -5.93 -0.49
CA HIS A 178 3.12 -5.80 -1.36
C HIS A 178 2.25 -4.60 -0.99
N PHE A 179 2.12 -4.30 0.31
CA PHE A 179 1.40 -3.11 0.75
C PHE A 179 2.09 -1.84 0.22
N PHE A 180 3.36 -1.65 0.48
CA PHE A 180 4.04 -0.41 0.07
C PHE A 180 4.22 -0.31 -1.45
N CYS A 181 4.77 -1.33 -2.09
CA CYS A 181 5.06 -1.28 -3.53
C CYS A 181 3.78 -1.40 -4.37
N GLY A 182 2.88 -2.32 -4.01
CA GLY A 182 1.62 -2.53 -4.72
C GLY A 182 0.66 -1.36 -4.59
N ALA A 183 0.52 -0.80 -3.40
CA ALA A 183 -0.26 0.40 -3.17
C ALA A 183 0.24 1.59 -4.00
N THR A 184 1.56 1.81 -4.01
CA THR A 184 2.16 2.87 -4.82
C THR A 184 1.92 2.63 -6.31
N ALA A 185 2.10 1.40 -6.79
CA ALA A 185 1.79 1.05 -8.18
C ALA A 185 0.33 1.32 -8.53
N GLY A 186 -0.62 1.04 -7.62
CA GLY A 186 -2.03 1.34 -7.79
C GLY A 186 -2.33 2.84 -7.88
N VAL A 187 -1.61 3.68 -7.12
CA VAL A 187 -1.76 5.14 -7.20
C VAL A 187 -1.31 5.69 -8.55
N TYR A 188 -0.35 5.04 -9.22
CA TYR A 188 0.17 5.46 -10.53
C TYR A 188 -0.55 4.81 -11.72
N GLY A 189 -1.27 3.71 -11.52
CA GLY A 189 -2.05 2.97 -12.54
C GLY A 189 -3.42 3.53 -12.74
#